data_ad7bae76c5b4503d9ac2cacb6ee624bb
#
_entry.id   ad7bae76c5b4503d9ac2cacb6ee624bb
#
_cell.length_a   1.000
_cell.length_b   1.000
_cell.length_c   1.000
_cell.angle_alpha   90.00
_cell.angle_beta   90.00
_cell.angle_gamma   90.00
#
_symmetry.space_group_name_H-M   'P 1'
#
loop_
_entity.id
_entity.type
_entity.pdbx_description
1 polymer ?
#
loop_
_entity_poly.entity_id
_entity_poly.type
_entity_poly.pdbx_seq_one_letter_code
_entity_poly.pdbx_strand_id
1 'polypeptide(L)'
;MKAKRIFSIIAAAALAISASAQQSAHDNYVGVSFGGGLNTMLYKAANGQQSVGGGIDAGLFYGHFFNKTVGLGVGLNYTWANANALYNWSEVSTGLTHPDNPNTLYNLTTTYDNWKERQTMGVLSIPVEVLFRKPLNDRWAFIGGVGLSIDFPIHGSYAPMGGTYMTTGVFPKLGNYTVSNLPEHGFDTYTTTQGGKMNNLSKVGGSVIADLGFRVAFNDNWGMYMGAYFGSGFTNLVKEAKTDPMVIINAQQQIDYAGTFASNETAKANLLRCGVKVAFDFGWPKKVEEAPVEEQLPTVDEEAERLASEAAEREAAEKAAREAAERERLAREAAEKAERDRLAREAAEKEAQWNTFKNRIEGINVYFANGSSEPNISEEDKAAINELCAFLKENKQYKVVVIGHTDSYGDPEQNLRYFGMKRAEVLRDYMVKQGVDNSQIRCDSKGQTEPVAPNDTRANRALNRRANIRFE
;
A
#
# COMPACT_ATOMS: atom_id res chain seq x y z
N MET A 1 4.48 -12.50 -26.28
CA MET A 1 3.96 -13.89 -26.27
C MET A 1 3.01 -14.23 -25.10
N LYS A 2 2.97 -13.47 -23.99
CA LYS A 2 2.06 -13.76 -22.83
C LYS A 2 0.61 -13.31 -23.04
N ALA A 3 0.34 -12.25 -23.80
CA ALA A 3 -1.03 -11.77 -24.06
C ALA A 3 -1.88 -12.70 -24.93
N LYS A 4 -1.30 -13.42 -25.89
CA LYS A 4 -2.02 -14.39 -26.74
C LYS A 4 -2.55 -15.60 -25.95
N ARG A 5 -1.89 -16.01 -24.86
CA ARG A 5 -2.35 -17.14 -24.03
C ARG A 5 -3.54 -16.78 -23.14
N ILE A 6 -3.66 -15.53 -22.70
CA ILE A 6 -4.78 -15.07 -21.89
C ILE A 6 -6.05 -14.98 -22.75
N PHE A 7 -5.94 -14.52 -23.99
CA PHE A 7 -7.07 -14.49 -24.93
C PHE A 7 -7.58 -15.89 -25.30
N SER A 8 -6.66 -16.88 -25.41
CA SER A 8 -7.05 -18.27 -25.72
C SER A 8 -7.76 -18.97 -24.55
N ILE A 9 -7.47 -18.61 -23.32
CA ILE A 9 -8.13 -19.18 -22.12
C ILE A 9 -9.56 -18.61 -21.98
N ILE A 10 -9.76 -17.34 -22.29
CA ILE A 10 -11.08 -16.69 -22.26
C ILE A 10 -11.98 -17.23 -23.37
N ALA A 11 -11.42 -17.48 -24.57
CA ALA A 11 -12.15 -18.08 -25.69
C ALA A 11 -12.50 -19.56 -25.46
N ALA A 12 -11.63 -20.34 -24.79
CA ALA A 12 -11.87 -21.74 -24.46
C ALA A 12 -12.94 -21.94 -23.36
N ALA A 13 -13.02 -21.01 -22.39
CA ALA A 13 -14.05 -21.02 -21.36
C ALA A 13 -15.45 -20.74 -21.94
N ALA A 14 -15.53 -19.91 -23.00
CA ALA A 14 -16.79 -19.59 -23.68
C ALA A 14 -17.35 -20.73 -24.53
N LEU A 15 -16.54 -21.69 -24.95
CA LEU A 15 -16.93 -22.81 -25.83
C LEU A 15 -17.36 -24.10 -25.09
N ALA A 16 -17.14 -24.19 -23.78
CA ALA A 16 -17.39 -25.41 -23.00
C ALA A 16 -18.77 -25.48 -22.32
N ILE A 17 -19.64 -24.48 -22.52
CA ILE A 17 -20.94 -24.43 -21.83
C ILE A 17 -22.08 -24.33 -22.86
N SER A 18 -22.29 -25.42 -23.60
CA SER A 18 -23.52 -25.61 -24.38
C SER A 18 -24.21 -26.87 -23.89
N ALA A 19 -25.28 -26.70 -23.21
CA ALA A 19 -26.50 -27.50 -23.12
C ALA A 19 -27.09 -27.54 -21.70
N SER A 20 -28.15 -26.87 -21.50
CA SER A 20 -29.42 -27.42 -20.98
C SER A 20 -30.42 -26.27 -20.77
N ALA A 21 -31.61 -26.56 -21.20
CA ALA A 21 -32.68 -25.61 -21.35
C ALA A 21 -33.53 -25.46 -20.08
N GLN A 22 -34.17 -24.34 -20.08
CA GLN A 22 -35.42 -23.92 -19.45
C GLN A 22 -35.34 -23.12 -18.16
N GLN A 23 -35.47 -21.85 -18.27
CA GLN A 23 -36.48 -20.96 -17.67
C GLN A 23 -36.13 -19.48 -17.83
N SER A 24 -37.13 -18.63 -17.96
CA SER A 24 -37.11 -17.22 -18.36
C SER A 24 -36.26 -16.33 -17.46
N ALA A 25 -34.96 -16.30 -17.69
CA ALA A 25 -34.16 -15.17 -17.29
C ALA A 25 -34.18 -14.18 -18.46
N HIS A 26 -34.32 -12.90 -18.14
CA HIS A 26 -34.29 -11.86 -19.18
C HIS A 26 -33.00 -11.96 -20.00
N ASP A 27 -33.09 -11.88 -21.31
CA ASP A 27 -31.94 -11.83 -22.19
C ASP A 27 -31.27 -10.45 -22.14
N ASN A 28 -32.07 -9.41 -21.85
CA ASN A 28 -31.61 -8.02 -21.78
C ASN A 28 -31.94 -7.41 -20.42
N TYR A 29 -31.01 -6.65 -19.87
CA TYR A 29 -31.27 -5.83 -18.71
C TYR A 29 -30.38 -4.59 -18.70
N VAL A 30 -30.93 -3.54 -18.12
CA VAL A 30 -30.28 -2.26 -17.87
C VAL A 30 -30.40 -1.95 -16.41
N GLY A 31 -29.39 -1.31 -15.82
CA GLY A 31 -29.46 -1.00 -14.40
C GLY A 31 -28.47 0.05 -13.95
N VAL A 32 -28.57 0.33 -12.66
CA VAL A 32 -27.68 1.23 -11.94
C VAL A 32 -26.93 0.46 -10.87
N SER A 33 -25.68 0.79 -10.64
CA SER A 33 -24.84 0.16 -9.61
C SER A 33 -24.21 1.19 -8.70
N PHE A 34 -24.03 0.80 -7.45
CA PHE A 34 -23.32 1.57 -6.43
C PHE A 34 -22.38 0.62 -5.69
N GLY A 35 -21.14 1.04 -5.51
CA GLY A 35 -20.13 0.25 -4.84
C GLY A 35 -19.24 1.10 -3.94
N GLY A 36 -18.50 0.41 -3.09
CA GLY A 36 -17.51 1.03 -2.21
C GLY A 36 -16.51 0.01 -1.69
N GLY A 37 -15.33 0.51 -1.41
CA GLY A 37 -14.24 -0.33 -0.94
C GLY A 37 -12.87 0.34 -1.07
N LEU A 38 -11.85 -0.45 -1.36
CA LEU A 38 -10.50 -0.01 -1.63
C LEU A 38 -10.39 0.48 -3.09
N ASN A 39 -10.91 1.68 -3.35
CA ASN A 39 -10.72 2.34 -4.64
C ASN A 39 -9.56 3.34 -4.47
N THR A 40 -8.40 3.01 -5.02
CA THR A 40 -7.14 3.71 -4.75
C THR A 40 -6.23 3.78 -5.97
N MET A 41 -5.28 4.70 -5.95
CA MET A 41 -4.16 4.72 -6.88
C MET A 41 -2.99 3.98 -6.22
N LEU A 42 -2.45 2.97 -6.89
CA LEU A 42 -1.21 2.30 -6.49
C LEU A 42 -0.04 2.99 -7.19
N TYR A 43 0.89 3.51 -6.41
CA TYR A 43 2.12 4.12 -6.90
C TYR A 43 3.27 3.85 -5.92
N LYS A 44 4.48 4.16 -6.33
CA LYS A 44 5.64 4.15 -5.45
C LYS A 44 6.11 5.60 -5.32
N ALA A 45 6.03 6.14 -4.12
CA ALA A 45 6.70 7.38 -3.79
C ALA A 45 8.21 7.12 -3.69
N ALA A 46 9.04 7.99 -4.26
CA ALA A 46 10.49 7.82 -4.29
C ALA A 46 11.07 7.85 -2.88
N ASN A 47 10.63 8.80 -2.06
CA ASN A 47 11.16 9.07 -0.72
C ASN A 47 10.06 9.06 0.35
N GLY A 48 8.88 8.53 0.03
CA GLY A 48 7.73 8.49 0.91
C GLY A 48 7.13 7.10 1.03
N GLN A 49 6.17 6.99 1.94
CA GLN A 49 5.35 5.79 2.12
C GLN A 49 3.95 6.06 1.59
N GLN A 50 3.48 5.17 0.71
CA GLN A 50 2.10 5.19 0.25
C GLN A 50 1.22 4.33 1.16
N SER A 51 -0.01 4.79 1.41
CA SER A 51 -1.08 3.95 1.95
C SER A 51 -2.32 4.01 1.08
N VAL A 52 -3.03 2.88 1.02
CA VAL A 52 -4.25 2.75 0.25
C VAL A 52 -5.38 3.59 0.86
N GLY A 53 -6.24 4.12 0.00
CA GLY A 53 -7.44 4.85 0.40
C GLY A 53 -8.71 4.06 0.08
N GLY A 54 -9.81 4.48 0.69
CA GLY A 54 -11.13 4.02 0.31
C GLY A 54 -11.74 4.90 -0.77
N GLY A 55 -12.79 4.41 -1.42
CA GLY A 55 -13.52 5.18 -2.41
C GLY A 55 -14.88 4.56 -2.73
N ILE A 56 -15.60 5.23 -3.60
CA ILE A 56 -16.93 4.81 -4.06
C ILE A 56 -16.93 4.62 -5.57
N ASP A 57 -17.86 3.81 -6.05
CA ASP A 57 -18.10 3.55 -7.45
C ASP A 57 -19.61 3.66 -7.73
N ALA A 58 -19.98 4.30 -8.82
CA ALA A 58 -21.37 4.38 -9.25
C ALA A 58 -21.43 4.23 -10.77
N GLY A 59 -22.41 3.50 -11.29
CA GLY A 59 -22.43 3.22 -12.71
C GLY A 59 -23.82 2.90 -13.27
N LEU A 60 -23.88 2.96 -14.59
CA LEU A 60 -24.95 2.46 -15.43
C LEU A 60 -24.41 1.25 -16.18
N PHE A 61 -25.23 0.24 -16.37
CA PHE A 61 -24.84 -0.93 -17.16
C PHE A 61 -25.98 -1.46 -18.00
N TYR A 62 -25.61 -2.08 -19.10
CA TYR A 62 -26.46 -2.87 -19.95
C TYR A 62 -25.83 -4.26 -20.11
N GLY A 63 -26.63 -5.30 -20.00
CA GLY A 63 -26.22 -6.69 -20.21
C GLY A 63 -27.18 -7.39 -21.20
N HIS A 64 -26.58 -8.19 -22.07
CA HIS A 64 -27.31 -9.06 -23.03
C HIS A 64 -26.81 -10.49 -22.87
N PHE A 65 -27.71 -11.43 -22.58
CA PHE A 65 -27.39 -12.85 -22.57
C PHE A 65 -27.73 -13.49 -23.89
N PHE A 66 -26.75 -14.11 -24.52
CA PHE A 66 -26.90 -14.87 -25.78
C PHE A 66 -27.62 -16.19 -25.54
N ASN A 67 -27.41 -16.75 -24.35
CA ASN A 67 -28.03 -17.94 -23.84
C ASN A 67 -28.24 -17.84 -22.32
N LYS A 68 -28.71 -18.90 -21.68
CA LYS A 68 -29.00 -18.89 -20.23
C LYS A 68 -27.78 -18.63 -19.35
N THR A 69 -26.56 -18.83 -19.87
CA THR A 69 -25.33 -18.87 -19.08
C THR A 69 -24.35 -17.75 -19.46
N VAL A 70 -24.25 -17.40 -20.74
CA VAL A 70 -23.21 -16.49 -21.23
C VAL A 70 -23.82 -15.26 -21.88
N GLY A 71 -23.30 -14.11 -21.56
CA GLY A 71 -23.70 -12.81 -22.06
C GLY A 71 -22.54 -11.84 -22.22
N LEU A 72 -22.89 -10.65 -22.65
CA LEU A 72 -21.99 -9.49 -22.77
C LEU A 72 -22.57 -8.32 -21.99
N GLY A 73 -21.73 -7.66 -21.22
CA GLY A 73 -22.06 -6.43 -20.49
C GLY A 73 -21.24 -5.25 -20.98
N VAL A 74 -21.86 -4.08 -20.99
CA VAL A 74 -21.19 -2.80 -21.19
C VAL A 74 -21.72 -1.81 -20.17
N GLY A 75 -20.87 -0.91 -19.71
CA GLY A 75 -21.27 0.07 -18.69
C GLY A 75 -20.62 1.43 -18.86
N LEU A 76 -21.03 2.32 -18.01
CA LEU A 76 -20.41 3.63 -17.78
C LEU A 76 -20.32 3.84 -16.28
N ASN A 77 -19.12 3.77 -15.72
CA ASN A 77 -18.89 3.85 -14.28
C ASN A 77 -18.07 5.09 -13.92
N TYR A 78 -18.40 5.69 -12.79
CA TYR A 78 -17.59 6.73 -12.18
C TYR A 78 -17.02 6.21 -10.86
N THR A 79 -15.68 6.22 -10.77
CA THR A 79 -14.94 5.80 -9.57
C THR A 79 -14.31 7.02 -8.91
N TRP A 80 -14.57 7.20 -7.62
CA TRP A 80 -13.88 8.14 -6.77
C TRP A 80 -12.82 7.39 -5.96
N ALA A 81 -11.56 7.59 -6.29
CA ALA A 81 -10.43 6.89 -5.70
C ALA A 81 -9.58 7.82 -4.83
N ASN A 82 -9.11 7.34 -3.70
CA ASN A 82 -8.20 8.07 -2.80
C ASN A 82 -6.93 7.26 -2.52
N ALA A 83 -5.82 7.96 -2.33
CA ALA A 83 -4.59 7.41 -1.78
C ALA A 83 -3.98 8.42 -0.82
N ASN A 84 -3.05 7.99 0.03
CA ASN A 84 -2.33 8.88 0.91
C ASN A 84 -0.82 8.64 0.80
N ALA A 85 -0.03 9.68 1.01
CA ALA A 85 1.41 9.62 1.14
C ALA A 85 1.86 10.18 2.49
N LEU A 86 2.96 9.64 3.01
CA LEU A 86 3.63 10.09 4.22
C LEU A 86 5.11 10.29 3.90
N TYR A 87 5.65 11.45 4.23
CA TYR A 87 7.03 11.84 3.98
C TYR A 87 7.75 12.19 5.28
N ASN A 88 8.95 11.61 5.44
CA ASN A 88 9.91 11.88 6.50
C ASN A 88 11.32 11.85 5.88
N TRP A 89 11.69 12.91 5.17
CA TRP A 89 12.97 12.98 4.48
C TRP A 89 13.34 14.43 4.15
N SER A 90 14.52 14.64 3.60
CA SER A 90 14.96 15.94 3.15
C SER A 90 15.42 15.91 1.70
N GLU A 91 15.06 16.92 0.94
CA GLU A 91 15.53 17.14 -0.44
C GLU A 91 16.34 18.42 -0.55
N VAL A 92 17.25 18.47 -1.52
CA VAL A 92 18.09 19.65 -1.78
C VAL A 92 17.98 20.02 -3.24
N SER A 93 17.43 21.21 -3.49
CA SER A 93 17.44 21.86 -4.81
C SER A 93 18.64 22.79 -4.90
N THR A 94 19.54 22.53 -5.85
CA THR A 94 20.83 23.25 -5.94
C THR A 94 20.80 24.31 -7.01
N GLY A 95 21.63 25.37 -6.82
CA GLY A 95 21.90 26.37 -7.87
C GLY A 95 20.75 27.33 -8.13
N LEU A 96 19.88 27.55 -7.15
CA LEU A 96 18.81 28.53 -7.23
C LEU A 96 19.41 29.94 -7.14
N THR A 97 18.84 30.90 -7.86
CA THR A 97 19.23 32.31 -7.83
C THR A 97 18.30 33.11 -6.94
N HIS A 98 18.87 33.99 -6.12
CA HIS A 98 18.06 34.93 -5.35
C HIS A 98 17.49 36.01 -6.28
N PRO A 99 16.18 36.29 -6.31
CA PRO A 99 15.58 37.24 -7.24
C PRO A 99 16.15 38.64 -7.14
N ASP A 100 16.38 39.14 -5.92
CA ASP A 100 16.93 40.50 -5.68
C ASP A 100 18.43 40.60 -5.97
N ASN A 101 19.11 39.44 -6.06
CA ASN A 101 20.53 39.37 -6.39
C ASN A 101 20.84 38.10 -7.22
N PRO A 102 20.71 38.16 -8.55
CA PRO A 102 20.94 37.03 -9.45
C PRO A 102 22.34 36.42 -9.40
N ASN A 103 23.32 37.13 -8.84
CA ASN A 103 24.68 36.65 -8.64
C ASN A 103 24.84 35.80 -7.37
N THR A 104 23.83 35.79 -6.51
CA THR A 104 23.84 35.00 -5.27
C THR A 104 23.11 33.67 -5.51
N LEU A 105 23.88 32.59 -5.58
CA LEU A 105 23.36 31.23 -5.68
C LEU A 105 23.15 30.68 -4.29
N TYR A 106 22.03 29.96 -4.11
CA TYR A 106 21.75 29.20 -2.90
C TYR A 106 21.22 27.82 -3.22
N ASN A 107 21.28 26.92 -2.24
CA ASN A 107 20.63 25.63 -2.26
C ASN A 107 19.45 25.69 -1.31
N LEU A 108 18.28 25.23 -1.77
CA LEU A 108 17.09 25.09 -0.95
C LEU A 108 17.06 23.67 -0.39
N THR A 109 17.13 23.55 0.94
CA THR A 109 16.87 22.29 1.63
C THR A 109 15.43 22.31 2.14
N THR A 110 14.64 21.33 1.73
CA THR A 110 13.27 21.11 2.23
C THR A 110 13.26 19.83 3.06
N THR A 111 12.92 19.93 4.34
CA THR A 111 12.84 18.80 5.25
C THR A 111 11.39 18.56 5.63
N TYR A 112 10.88 17.35 5.37
CA TYR A 112 9.53 16.92 5.68
C TYR A 112 9.54 16.10 6.98
N ASP A 113 8.65 16.44 7.91
CA ASP A 113 8.43 15.72 9.16
C ASP A 113 6.95 15.35 9.31
N ASN A 114 6.67 14.04 9.26
CA ASN A 114 5.31 13.48 9.29
C ASN A 114 4.35 14.14 8.29
N TRP A 115 4.89 14.65 7.17
CA TRP A 115 4.08 15.32 6.16
C TRP A 115 3.17 14.34 5.44
N LYS A 116 1.87 14.57 5.59
CA LYS A 116 0.82 13.73 5.03
C LYS A 116 0.10 14.44 3.91
N GLU A 117 -0.09 13.75 2.80
CA GLU A 117 -0.88 14.22 1.67
C GLU A 117 -1.94 13.19 1.30
N ARG A 118 -3.15 13.66 1.03
CA ARG A 118 -4.21 12.86 0.40
C ARG A 118 -4.30 13.22 -1.07
N GLN A 119 -4.29 12.20 -1.91
CA GLN A 119 -4.58 12.32 -3.32
C GLN A 119 -5.98 11.78 -3.60
N THR A 120 -6.72 12.48 -4.44
CA THR A 120 -8.07 12.08 -4.86
C THR A 120 -8.15 12.12 -6.38
N MET A 121 -8.76 11.11 -6.99
CA MET A 121 -8.93 11.02 -8.44
C MET A 121 -10.34 10.56 -8.78
N GLY A 122 -10.98 11.26 -9.71
CA GLY A 122 -12.23 10.85 -10.34
C GLY A 122 -11.93 10.22 -11.70
N VAL A 123 -12.39 8.99 -11.90
CA VAL A 123 -12.16 8.21 -13.13
C VAL A 123 -13.51 7.80 -13.72
N LEU A 124 -13.74 8.20 -14.97
CA LEU A 124 -14.86 7.71 -15.77
C LEU A 124 -14.39 6.46 -16.54
N SER A 125 -15.10 5.37 -16.43
CA SER A 125 -14.72 4.07 -16.98
C SER A 125 -15.80 3.49 -17.87
N ILE A 126 -15.38 2.87 -18.98
CA ILE A 126 -16.25 2.12 -19.89
C ILE A 126 -15.86 0.63 -19.78
N PRO A 127 -16.48 -0.13 -18.89
CA PRO A 127 -16.30 -1.58 -18.81
C PRO A 127 -16.96 -2.31 -19.97
N VAL A 128 -16.30 -3.36 -20.46
CA VAL A 128 -16.85 -4.37 -21.36
C VAL A 128 -16.51 -5.74 -20.78
N GLU A 129 -17.54 -6.53 -20.48
CA GLU A 129 -17.43 -7.76 -19.71
C GLU A 129 -18.12 -8.93 -20.40
N VAL A 130 -17.50 -10.09 -20.36
CA VAL A 130 -18.18 -11.36 -20.59
C VAL A 130 -18.87 -11.75 -19.29
N LEU A 131 -20.17 -11.94 -19.36
CA LEU A 131 -21.03 -12.26 -18.23
C LEU A 131 -21.32 -13.74 -18.17
N PHE A 132 -21.33 -14.27 -16.96
CA PHE A 132 -21.72 -15.66 -16.68
C PHE A 132 -22.85 -15.67 -15.67
N ARG A 133 -23.88 -16.46 -15.97
CA ARG A 133 -25.05 -16.60 -15.12
C ARG A 133 -25.35 -18.08 -14.86
N LYS A 134 -25.54 -18.44 -13.58
CA LYS A 134 -26.03 -19.75 -13.17
C LYS A 134 -27.29 -19.56 -12.33
N PRO A 135 -28.48 -19.88 -12.84
CA PRO A 135 -29.70 -19.91 -12.03
C PRO A 135 -29.54 -20.91 -10.88
N LEU A 136 -29.95 -20.54 -9.67
CA LEU A 136 -29.96 -21.38 -8.50
C LEU A 136 -31.38 -21.86 -8.19
N ASN A 137 -32.38 -21.01 -8.41
CA ASN A 137 -33.80 -21.27 -8.35
C ASN A 137 -34.57 -20.17 -9.12
N ASP A 138 -35.88 -20.12 -9.03
CA ASP A 138 -36.75 -19.17 -9.76
C ASP A 138 -36.46 -17.68 -9.44
N ARG A 139 -35.84 -17.40 -8.29
CA ARG A 139 -35.55 -16.02 -7.86
C ARG A 139 -34.07 -15.70 -7.81
N TRP A 140 -33.22 -16.67 -7.54
CA TRP A 140 -31.81 -16.45 -7.31
C TRP A 140 -30.95 -16.95 -8.45
N ALA A 141 -29.99 -16.15 -8.85
CA ALA A 141 -28.96 -16.55 -9.78
C ALA A 141 -27.59 -16.09 -9.28
N PHE A 142 -26.59 -16.92 -9.50
CA PHE A 142 -25.20 -16.52 -9.39
C PHE A 142 -24.77 -15.84 -10.68
N ILE A 143 -24.14 -14.65 -10.58
CA ILE A 143 -23.66 -13.88 -11.72
C ILE A 143 -22.22 -13.50 -11.49
N GLY A 144 -21.40 -13.66 -12.51
CA GLY A 144 -20.04 -13.15 -12.55
C GLY A 144 -19.75 -12.49 -13.87
N GLY A 145 -18.79 -11.59 -13.88
CA GLY A 145 -18.31 -10.89 -15.06
C GLY A 145 -16.78 -10.84 -15.04
N VAL A 146 -16.18 -10.87 -16.21
CA VAL A 146 -14.76 -10.60 -16.41
C VAL A 146 -14.55 -9.85 -17.71
N GLY A 147 -13.69 -8.83 -17.69
CA GLY A 147 -13.53 -8.00 -18.86
C GLY A 147 -12.41 -6.99 -18.77
N LEU A 148 -12.50 -6.02 -19.64
CA LEU A 148 -11.60 -4.89 -19.73
C LEU A 148 -12.38 -3.60 -19.56
N SER A 149 -11.71 -2.57 -19.04
CA SER A 149 -12.26 -1.23 -18.95
C SER A 149 -11.31 -0.24 -19.58
N ILE A 150 -11.90 0.73 -20.29
CA ILE A 150 -11.20 1.94 -20.71
C ILE A 150 -11.47 2.99 -19.66
N ASP A 151 -10.41 3.56 -19.09
CA ASP A 151 -10.47 4.46 -17.95
C ASP A 151 -10.03 5.88 -18.37
N PHE A 152 -10.84 6.88 -18.05
CA PHE A 152 -10.59 8.29 -18.32
C PHE A 152 -10.46 9.03 -16.99
N PRO A 153 -9.23 9.32 -16.50
CA PRO A 153 -9.06 10.22 -15.38
C PRO A 153 -9.53 11.62 -15.75
N ILE A 154 -10.63 12.06 -15.17
CA ILE A 154 -11.26 13.34 -15.54
C ILE A 154 -10.93 14.46 -14.57
N HIS A 155 -10.56 14.11 -13.36
CA HIS A 155 -10.16 15.07 -12.35
C HIS A 155 -9.22 14.44 -11.33
N GLY A 156 -8.29 15.22 -10.83
CA GLY A 156 -7.40 14.84 -9.74
C GLY A 156 -7.07 16.05 -8.87
N SER A 157 -6.93 15.80 -7.59
CA SER A 157 -6.52 16.81 -6.61
C SER A 157 -5.65 16.20 -5.53
N TYR A 158 -4.88 17.03 -4.87
CA TYR A 158 -4.11 16.66 -3.69
C TYR A 158 -4.36 17.69 -2.59
N ALA A 159 -4.31 17.22 -1.34
CA ALA A 159 -4.51 18.06 -0.17
C ALA A 159 -3.60 17.62 0.97
N PRO A 160 -2.82 18.53 1.56
CA PRO A 160 -2.10 18.26 2.79
C PRO A 160 -3.05 17.89 3.92
N MET A 161 -2.65 16.92 4.74
CA MET A 161 -3.47 16.38 5.83
C MET A 161 -2.83 16.59 7.21
N GLY A 162 -1.62 17.14 7.26
CA GLY A 162 -0.88 17.42 8.49
C GLY A 162 0.61 17.06 8.38
N GLY A 163 1.33 17.24 9.47
CA GLY A 163 2.78 17.23 9.52
C GLY A 163 3.35 18.62 9.28
N THR A 164 4.67 18.70 9.11
CA THR A 164 5.38 19.93 8.82
C THR A 164 6.39 19.74 7.70
N TYR A 165 6.71 20.78 6.97
CA TYR A 165 7.95 20.84 6.21
C TYR A 165 8.66 22.16 6.51
N MET A 166 9.98 22.11 6.53
CA MET A 166 10.83 23.25 6.78
C MET A 166 11.70 23.50 5.55
N THR A 167 11.74 24.74 5.10
CA THR A 167 12.60 25.19 4.02
C THR A 167 13.76 26.03 4.57
N THR A 168 14.96 25.74 4.09
CA THR A 168 16.20 26.39 4.55
C THR A 168 17.06 26.74 3.36
N GLY A 169 17.50 27.99 3.27
CA GLY A 169 18.44 28.45 2.27
C GLY A 169 19.90 28.24 2.73
N VAL A 170 20.69 27.55 1.93
CA VAL A 170 22.14 27.37 2.19
C VAL A 170 22.92 28.11 1.10
N PHE A 171 23.82 29.01 1.49
CA PHE A 171 24.60 29.88 0.60
C PHE A 171 26.05 29.41 0.53
N PRO A 172 26.43 28.59 -0.48
CA PRO A 172 27.77 28.00 -0.55
C PRO A 172 28.89 29.03 -0.68
N LYS A 173 28.65 30.09 -1.44
CA LYS A 173 29.64 31.19 -1.62
C LYS A 173 29.90 32.03 -0.37
N LEU A 174 29.02 31.90 0.64
CA LEU A 174 29.15 32.58 1.94
C LEU A 174 29.59 31.61 3.04
N GLY A 175 30.38 30.60 2.71
CA GLY A 175 30.88 29.62 3.67
C GLY A 175 29.79 28.65 4.16
N ASN A 176 28.81 28.30 3.30
CA ASN A 176 27.64 27.51 3.65
C ASN A 176 26.74 28.16 4.73
N TYR A 177 26.66 29.47 4.70
CA TYR A 177 25.77 30.20 5.59
C TYR A 177 24.31 29.72 5.38
N THR A 178 23.65 29.39 6.47
CA THR A 178 22.31 28.83 6.47
C THR A 178 21.32 29.86 6.98
N VAL A 179 20.23 30.02 6.25
CA VAL A 179 19.12 30.92 6.59
C VAL A 179 17.85 30.10 6.78
N SER A 180 17.24 30.24 7.94
CA SER A 180 15.91 29.77 8.31
C SER A 180 15.15 30.89 9.01
N ASN A 181 13.85 30.76 9.23
CA ASN A 181 13.00 31.79 9.87
C ASN A 181 13.00 33.13 9.13
N LEU A 182 12.91 33.08 7.80
CA LEU A 182 12.81 34.25 6.93
C LEU A 182 11.64 34.02 5.95
N PRO A 183 10.39 34.05 6.42
CA PRO A 183 9.20 33.64 5.67
C PRO A 183 8.96 34.48 4.41
N GLU A 184 9.33 35.75 4.40
CA GLU A 184 9.25 36.64 3.23
C GLU A 184 10.13 36.20 2.07
N HIS A 185 11.14 35.34 2.33
CA HIS A 185 12.01 34.74 1.31
C HIS A 185 11.74 33.24 1.14
N GLY A 186 10.67 32.71 1.75
CA GLY A 186 10.29 31.30 1.67
C GLY A 186 11.11 30.35 2.54
N PHE A 187 11.87 30.86 3.53
CA PHE A 187 12.66 30.04 4.47
C PHE A 187 11.98 29.99 5.83
N ASP A 188 11.10 29.02 6.04
CA ASP A 188 10.34 28.89 7.28
C ASP A 188 9.84 27.46 7.48
N THR A 189 9.14 27.25 8.59
CA THR A 189 8.43 26.00 8.91
C THR A 189 6.96 26.14 8.58
N TYR A 190 6.46 25.28 7.71
CA TYR A 190 5.10 25.27 7.23
C TYR A 190 4.33 24.09 7.80
N THR A 191 3.20 24.36 8.45
CA THR A 191 2.27 23.35 9.00
C THR A 191 1.06 23.16 8.10
N THR A 192 0.80 24.11 7.22
CA THR A 192 -0.30 24.09 6.26
C THR A 192 0.17 24.66 4.93
N THR A 193 -0.34 24.10 3.86
CA THR A 193 -0.22 24.66 2.52
C THR A 193 -1.50 24.39 1.75
N GLN A 194 -1.72 25.11 0.67
CA GLN A 194 -2.89 24.89 -0.17
C GLN A 194 -2.71 23.62 -0.98
N GLY A 195 -3.75 22.78 -0.95
CA GLY A 195 -3.86 21.69 -1.91
C GLY A 195 -4.09 22.22 -3.33
N GLY A 196 -3.92 21.35 -4.31
CA GLY A 196 -4.01 21.74 -5.71
C GLY A 196 -4.70 20.71 -6.59
N LYS A 197 -4.77 21.03 -7.88
CA LYS A 197 -5.26 20.14 -8.93
C LYS A 197 -4.09 19.41 -9.58
N MET A 198 -4.30 18.15 -9.91
CA MET A 198 -3.36 17.36 -10.71
C MET A 198 -3.54 17.71 -12.18
N ASN A 199 -2.56 18.40 -12.78
CA ASN A 199 -2.60 18.83 -14.18
C ASN A 199 -1.92 17.83 -15.13
N ASN A 200 -1.33 16.77 -14.59
CA ASN A 200 -0.55 15.79 -15.33
C ASN A 200 -1.27 14.44 -15.50
N LEU A 201 -2.59 14.41 -15.46
CA LEU A 201 -3.35 13.19 -15.68
C LEU A 201 -3.19 12.67 -17.10
N SER A 202 -3.13 11.37 -17.29
CA SER A 202 -3.20 10.69 -18.58
C SER A 202 -4.59 10.90 -19.19
N LYS A 203 -4.68 10.93 -20.53
CA LYS A 203 -5.97 11.09 -21.20
C LYS A 203 -6.82 9.83 -21.14
N VAL A 204 -6.15 8.67 -21.14
CA VAL A 204 -6.80 7.36 -21.19
C VAL A 204 -5.93 6.33 -20.50
N GLY A 205 -6.57 5.40 -19.84
CA GLY A 205 -5.99 4.23 -19.21
C GLY A 205 -6.76 2.96 -19.55
N GLY A 206 -6.30 1.83 -19.01
CA GLY A 206 -6.94 0.54 -19.14
C GLY A 206 -6.81 -0.31 -17.90
N SER A 207 -7.87 -1.07 -17.61
CA SER A 207 -7.93 -2.00 -16.48
C SER A 207 -8.46 -3.37 -16.89
N VAL A 208 -8.02 -4.40 -16.20
CA VAL A 208 -8.73 -5.68 -16.13
C VAL A 208 -9.73 -5.59 -15.00
N ILE A 209 -10.96 -6.08 -15.24
CA ILE A 209 -12.04 -6.03 -14.27
C ILE A 209 -12.68 -7.41 -14.11
N ALA A 210 -13.21 -7.66 -12.92
CA ALA A 210 -14.00 -8.84 -12.63
C ALA A 210 -15.03 -8.52 -11.55
N ASP A 211 -16.18 -9.16 -11.61
CA ASP A 211 -17.16 -9.12 -10.55
C ASP A 211 -17.82 -10.48 -10.34
N LEU A 212 -18.37 -10.67 -9.14
CA LEU A 212 -18.92 -11.93 -8.69
C LEU A 212 -19.95 -11.69 -7.61
N GLY A 213 -21.15 -12.25 -7.76
CA GLY A 213 -22.19 -12.06 -6.77
C GLY A 213 -23.47 -12.84 -7.06
N PHE A 214 -24.50 -12.44 -6.37
CA PHE A 214 -25.84 -13.02 -6.48
C PHE A 214 -26.85 -11.98 -6.94
N ARG A 215 -27.73 -12.38 -7.83
CA ARG A 215 -28.88 -11.60 -8.24
C ARG A 215 -30.14 -12.23 -7.68
N VAL A 216 -31.00 -11.41 -7.08
CA VAL A 216 -32.36 -11.79 -6.67
C VAL A 216 -33.38 -11.08 -7.55
N ALA A 217 -34.30 -11.82 -8.14
CA ALA A 217 -35.44 -11.28 -8.87
C ALA A 217 -36.55 -10.92 -7.88
N PHE A 218 -37.04 -9.68 -7.91
CA PHE A 218 -38.19 -9.24 -7.12
C PHE A 218 -39.52 -9.60 -7.83
N ASN A 219 -39.52 -9.47 -9.14
CA ASN A 219 -40.59 -9.85 -10.04
C ASN A 219 -40.03 -10.17 -11.44
N ASP A 220 -40.88 -10.33 -12.43
CA ASP A 220 -40.50 -10.70 -13.80
C ASP A 220 -39.59 -9.68 -14.49
N ASN A 221 -39.55 -8.42 -14.05
CA ASN A 221 -38.75 -7.38 -14.66
C ASN A 221 -37.64 -6.83 -13.79
N TRP A 222 -37.86 -6.73 -12.48
CA TRP A 222 -36.93 -6.08 -11.56
C TRP A 222 -36.11 -7.07 -10.76
N GLY A 223 -34.83 -6.74 -10.59
CA GLY A 223 -33.93 -7.49 -9.76
C GLY A 223 -32.89 -6.62 -9.06
N MET A 224 -32.20 -7.24 -8.13
CA MET A 224 -31.09 -6.65 -7.43
C MET A 224 -29.90 -7.61 -7.45
N TYR A 225 -28.75 -7.10 -7.80
CA TYR A 225 -27.47 -7.80 -7.71
C TYR A 225 -26.71 -7.30 -6.47
N MET A 226 -26.09 -8.22 -5.75
CA MET A 226 -25.15 -7.94 -4.67
C MET A 226 -23.90 -8.79 -4.86
N GLY A 227 -22.73 -8.15 -4.88
CA GLY A 227 -21.49 -8.87 -5.14
C GLY A 227 -20.25 -8.09 -4.78
N ALA A 228 -19.11 -8.74 -5.01
CA ALA A 228 -17.80 -8.14 -4.94
C ALA A 228 -17.33 -7.74 -6.33
N TYR A 229 -16.54 -6.67 -6.42
CA TYR A 229 -15.87 -6.26 -7.64
C TYR A 229 -14.36 -6.13 -7.42
N PHE A 230 -13.62 -6.34 -8.49
CA PHE A 230 -12.18 -6.16 -8.55
C PHE A 230 -11.81 -5.49 -9.88
N GLY A 231 -10.85 -4.57 -9.84
CA GLY A 231 -10.29 -3.96 -11.03
C GLY A 231 -8.84 -3.57 -10.80
N SER A 232 -7.98 -3.91 -11.74
CA SER A 232 -6.55 -3.58 -11.69
C SER A 232 -6.11 -2.88 -12.97
N GLY A 233 -5.72 -1.62 -12.84
CA GLY A 233 -5.16 -0.83 -13.93
C GLY A 233 -3.78 -1.33 -14.33
N PHE A 234 -3.56 -1.52 -15.63
CA PHE A 234 -2.27 -1.91 -16.20
C PHE A 234 -1.58 -0.75 -16.93
N THR A 235 -2.21 0.41 -17.00
CA THR A 235 -1.67 1.64 -17.59
C THR A 235 -1.39 2.69 -16.53
N ASN A 236 -0.47 3.60 -16.85
CA ASN A 236 -0.17 4.75 -16.00
C ASN A 236 -1.26 5.83 -16.13
N LEU A 237 -1.85 6.23 -15.01
CA LEU A 237 -2.88 7.28 -14.95
C LEU A 237 -2.31 8.70 -14.84
N VAL A 238 -1.02 8.84 -14.61
CA VAL A 238 -0.30 10.12 -14.62
C VAL A 238 0.67 10.15 -15.80
N LYS A 239 0.92 11.33 -16.36
CA LYS A 239 1.97 11.52 -17.35
C LYS A 239 3.33 11.36 -16.69
N GLU A 240 4.38 11.23 -17.49
CA GLU A 240 5.75 11.08 -17.02
C GLU A 240 6.09 12.05 -15.89
N ALA A 241 6.86 11.52 -14.92
CA ALA A 241 7.31 12.27 -13.77
C ALA A 241 8.01 13.55 -14.21
N LYS A 242 7.69 14.65 -13.56
CA LYS A 242 8.49 15.87 -13.64
C LYS A 242 9.76 15.66 -12.82
N THR A 243 10.78 16.42 -13.15
CA THR A 243 12.05 16.44 -12.39
C THR A 243 12.01 17.41 -11.22
N ASP A 244 10.91 18.13 -11.08
CA ASP A 244 10.78 19.20 -10.09
C ASP A 244 10.50 18.62 -8.69
N PRO A 245 11.07 19.21 -7.63
CA PRO A 245 10.76 18.84 -6.25
C PRO A 245 9.30 19.15 -5.89
N MET A 246 8.79 18.57 -4.77
CA MET A 246 7.43 18.86 -4.31
C MET A 246 7.24 20.30 -3.87
N VAL A 247 8.29 20.93 -3.36
CA VAL A 247 8.29 22.32 -2.89
C VAL A 247 9.31 23.13 -3.67
N ILE A 248 8.87 24.21 -4.28
CA ILE A 248 9.73 25.18 -4.95
C ILE A 248 9.42 26.58 -4.42
N ILE A 249 10.39 27.47 -4.50
CA ILE A 249 10.20 28.91 -4.29
C ILE A 249 10.03 29.53 -5.68
N ASN A 250 8.88 30.15 -5.92
CA ASN A 250 8.59 30.80 -7.20
C ASN A 250 9.32 32.16 -7.34
N ALA A 251 9.18 32.78 -8.51
CA ALA A 251 9.83 34.08 -8.80
C ALA A 251 9.36 35.22 -7.87
N GLN A 252 8.24 35.07 -7.18
CA GLN A 252 7.69 36.01 -6.22
C GLN A 252 8.09 35.68 -4.76
N GLN A 253 9.10 34.81 -4.56
CA GLN A 253 9.57 34.34 -3.25
C GLN A 253 8.51 33.59 -2.43
N GLN A 254 7.46 33.07 -3.07
CA GLN A 254 6.41 32.31 -2.40
C GLN A 254 6.65 30.82 -2.60
N ILE A 255 6.24 30.05 -1.62
CA ILE A 255 6.23 28.59 -1.70
C ILE A 255 5.14 28.14 -2.69
N ASP A 256 5.56 27.34 -3.67
CA ASP A 256 4.66 26.60 -4.56
C ASP A 256 4.78 25.11 -4.25
N TYR A 257 3.67 24.51 -3.88
CA TYR A 257 3.57 23.10 -3.51
C TYR A 257 2.89 22.31 -4.63
N ALA A 258 3.63 21.44 -5.29
CA ALA A 258 3.17 20.68 -6.45
C ALA A 258 2.46 19.35 -6.10
N GLY A 259 2.69 18.82 -4.90
CA GLY A 259 2.17 17.53 -4.46
C GLY A 259 2.87 16.33 -5.11
N THR A 260 2.55 15.14 -4.61
CA THR A 260 3.20 13.87 -4.95
C THR A 260 3.17 13.55 -6.45
N PHE A 261 2.02 13.71 -7.12
CA PHE A 261 1.88 13.29 -8.53
C PHE A 261 2.40 14.31 -9.56
N ALA A 262 2.63 15.54 -9.18
CA ALA A 262 3.15 16.56 -10.07
C ALA A 262 4.65 16.83 -9.89
N SER A 263 5.29 16.15 -8.96
CA SER A 263 6.72 16.26 -8.64
C SER A 263 7.50 15.01 -9.08
N ASN A 264 8.80 14.99 -8.75
CA ASN A 264 9.70 13.86 -8.97
C ASN A 264 9.41 12.65 -8.05
N GLU A 265 8.48 12.77 -7.11
CA GLU A 265 8.16 11.72 -6.14
C GLU A 265 7.43 10.53 -6.75
N THR A 266 6.74 10.68 -7.89
CA THR A 266 5.98 9.60 -8.51
C THR A 266 6.13 9.57 -10.02
N ALA A 267 6.62 8.44 -10.52
CA ALA A 267 6.74 8.19 -11.96
C ALA A 267 5.51 7.48 -12.55
N LYS A 268 4.76 6.73 -11.75
CA LYS A 268 3.67 5.87 -12.23
C LYS A 268 2.62 5.68 -11.15
N ALA A 269 1.34 5.79 -11.54
CA ALA A 269 0.19 5.47 -10.71
C ALA A 269 -0.82 4.61 -11.49
N ASN A 270 -1.25 3.51 -10.90
CA ASN A 270 -2.23 2.58 -11.46
C ASN A 270 -3.49 2.59 -10.60
N LEU A 271 -4.66 2.42 -11.22
CA LEU A 271 -5.92 2.29 -10.50
C LEU A 271 -6.07 0.88 -9.92
N LEU A 272 -6.43 0.80 -8.65
CA LEU A 272 -6.91 -0.43 -8.00
C LEU A 272 -8.32 -0.19 -7.48
N ARG A 273 -9.22 -1.12 -7.80
CA ARG A 273 -10.61 -1.13 -7.34
C ARG A 273 -10.89 -2.49 -6.71
N CYS A 274 -11.37 -2.52 -5.48
CA CYS A 274 -11.76 -3.77 -4.82
C CYS A 274 -12.79 -3.45 -3.74
N GLY A 275 -13.96 -4.07 -3.82
CA GLY A 275 -15.01 -3.78 -2.86
C GLY A 275 -16.28 -4.57 -3.07
N VAL A 276 -17.35 -4.07 -2.49
CA VAL A 276 -18.69 -4.63 -2.66
C VAL A 276 -19.55 -3.67 -3.47
N LYS A 277 -20.44 -4.21 -4.30
CA LYS A 277 -21.41 -3.42 -5.06
C LYS A 277 -22.82 -3.99 -4.93
N VAL A 278 -23.77 -3.10 -5.00
CA VAL A 278 -25.21 -3.39 -5.17
C VAL A 278 -25.64 -2.78 -6.47
N ALA A 279 -26.42 -3.50 -7.24
CA ALA A 279 -27.00 -2.97 -8.47
C ALA A 279 -28.50 -3.31 -8.53
N PHE A 280 -29.27 -2.40 -9.13
CA PHE A 280 -30.68 -2.60 -9.42
C PHE A 280 -30.83 -2.65 -10.93
N ASP A 281 -31.49 -3.68 -11.41
CA ASP A 281 -31.67 -3.94 -12.82
C ASP A 281 -33.13 -4.08 -13.18
N PHE A 282 -33.43 -3.66 -14.43
CA PHE A 282 -34.68 -3.86 -15.12
C PHE A 282 -34.42 -4.68 -16.37
N GLY A 283 -35.09 -5.83 -16.50
CA GLY A 283 -34.99 -6.72 -17.62
C GLY A 283 -36.33 -6.89 -18.34
N TRP A 284 -36.29 -7.24 -19.61
CA TRP A 284 -37.47 -7.59 -20.38
C TRP A 284 -37.28 -8.95 -21.03
N PRO A 285 -38.32 -9.85 -20.94
CA PRO A 285 -38.26 -11.17 -21.52
C PRO A 285 -38.36 -11.11 -23.04
N LYS A 286 -37.74 -12.07 -23.70
CA LYS A 286 -38.01 -12.32 -25.11
C LYS A 286 -39.44 -12.89 -25.23
N LYS A 287 -40.29 -12.30 -26.07
CA LYS A 287 -41.56 -12.94 -26.41
C LYS A 287 -41.27 -14.29 -27.05
N VAL A 288 -41.60 -15.35 -26.36
CA VAL A 288 -41.60 -16.70 -26.92
C VAL A 288 -42.93 -16.83 -27.66
N GLU A 289 -42.90 -16.94 -28.99
CA GLU A 289 -44.04 -17.46 -29.74
C GLU A 289 -44.19 -18.94 -29.39
N GLU A 290 -45.24 -19.27 -28.66
CA GLU A 290 -45.62 -20.65 -28.42
C GLU A 290 -46.05 -21.31 -29.73
N ALA A 291 -45.27 -22.28 -30.20
CA ALA A 291 -45.72 -23.21 -31.23
C ALA A 291 -46.72 -24.20 -30.61
N PRO A 292 -47.77 -24.64 -31.30
CA PRO A 292 -48.78 -25.56 -30.80
C PRO A 292 -48.11 -26.92 -30.49
N VAL A 293 -48.27 -27.40 -29.27
CA VAL A 293 -47.82 -28.74 -28.85
C VAL A 293 -48.89 -29.74 -29.25
N GLU A 294 -48.63 -30.57 -30.26
CA GLU A 294 -49.33 -31.82 -30.50
C GLU A 294 -48.77 -32.88 -29.53
N GLU A 295 -49.62 -33.34 -28.63
CA GLU A 295 -49.29 -34.35 -27.62
C GLU A 295 -49.32 -35.74 -28.27
N GLN A 296 -48.17 -36.29 -28.64
CA GLN A 296 -48.00 -37.68 -29.06
C GLN A 296 -47.53 -38.52 -27.85
N LEU A 297 -48.28 -39.58 -27.58
CA LEU A 297 -47.89 -40.59 -26.57
C LEU A 297 -46.60 -41.33 -27.03
N PRO A 298 -45.62 -41.51 -26.17
CA PRO A 298 -44.31 -42.09 -26.53
C PRO A 298 -44.42 -43.59 -26.83
N THR A 299 -43.69 -44.05 -27.84
CA THR A 299 -43.54 -45.47 -28.17
C THR A 299 -42.53 -46.17 -27.23
N VAL A 300 -42.56 -47.51 -27.15
CA VAL A 300 -41.73 -48.31 -26.25
C VAL A 300 -40.23 -48.07 -26.49
N ASP A 301 -39.82 -47.73 -27.71
CA ASP A 301 -38.41 -47.43 -28.06
C ASP A 301 -37.95 -46.04 -27.55
N GLU A 302 -38.86 -45.03 -27.50
CA GLU A 302 -38.57 -43.72 -26.97
C GLU A 302 -38.36 -43.73 -25.42
N GLU A 303 -39.04 -44.64 -24.73
CA GLU A 303 -38.88 -44.82 -23.25
C GLU A 303 -37.52 -45.43 -22.92
N ALA A 304 -37.00 -46.36 -23.75
CA ALA A 304 -35.68 -46.96 -23.59
C ALA A 304 -34.54 -45.93 -23.87
N GLU A 305 -34.70 -45.09 -24.88
CA GLU A 305 -33.77 -44.01 -25.19
C GLU A 305 -33.74 -42.92 -24.06
N ARG A 306 -34.91 -42.61 -23.49
CA ARG A 306 -35.01 -41.66 -22.40
C ARG A 306 -34.30 -42.20 -21.13
N LEU A 307 -34.49 -43.46 -20.79
CA LEU A 307 -33.81 -44.11 -19.63
C LEU A 307 -32.30 -44.19 -19.83
N ALA A 308 -31.84 -44.46 -21.05
CA ALA A 308 -30.41 -44.46 -21.36
C ALA A 308 -29.78 -43.05 -21.27
N SER A 309 -30.54 -42.02 -21.72
CA SER A 309 -30.12 -40.61 -21.60
C SER A 309 -30.06 -40.15 -20.14
N GLU A 310 -31.06 -40.49 -19.33
CA GLU A 310 -31.07 -40.18 -17.90
C GLU A 310 -29.92 -40.87 -17.14
N ALA A 311 -29.54 -42.09 -17.50
CA ALA A 311 -28.41 -42.79 -16.91
C ALA A 311 -27.06 -42.13 -17.28
N ALA A 312 -26.90 -41.73 -18.54
CA ALA A 312 -25.70 -41.02 -19.00
C ALA A 312 -25.56 -39.64 -18.35
N GLU A 313 -26.71 -38.92 -18.17
CA GLU A 313 -26.70 -37.65 -17.45
C GLU A 313 -26.32 -37.77 -15.97
N ARG A 314 -26.81 -38.83 -15.30
CA ARG A 314 -26.43 -39.13 -13.92
C ARG A 314 -24.94 -39.43 -13.76
N GLU A 315 -24.39 -40.25 -14.66
CA GLU A 315 -22.97 -40.57 -14.65
C GLU A 315 -22.10 -39.30 -14.92
N ALA A 316 -22.51 -38.47 -15.89
CA ALA A 316 -21.86 -37.21 -16.17
C ALA A 316 -21.94 -36.23 -14.97
N ALA A 317 -23.08 -36.15 -14.29
CA ALA A 317 -23.27 -35.32 -13.13
C ALA A 317 -22.42 -35.79 -11.93
N GLU A 318 -22.33 -37.11 -11.72
CA GLU A 318 -21.49 -37.68 -10.66
C GLU A 318 -19.99 -37.44 -10.91
N LYS A 319 -19.56 -37.59 -12.16
CA LYS A 319 -18.18 -37.24 -12.56
C LYS A 319 -17.88 -35.76 -12.37
N ALA A 320 -18.78 -34.91 -12.80
CA ALA A 320 -18.62 -33.46 -12.61
C ALA A 320 -18.58 -33.06 -11.13
N ALA A 321 -19.38 -33.71 -10.29
CA ALA A 321 -19.39 -33.49 -8.83
C ALA A 321 -18.05 -33.91 -8.20
N ARG A 322 -17.48 -35.06 -8.62
CA ARG A 322 -16.18 -35.52 -8.13
C ARG A 322 -15.05 -34.56 -8.56
N GLU A 323 -15.05 -34.12 -9.82
CA GLU A 323 -14.07 -33.13 -10.30
C GLU A 323 -14.21 -31.77 -9.58
N ALA A 324 -15.41 -31.32 -9.30
CA ALA A 324 -15.68 -30.09 -8.52
C ALA A 324 -15.15 -30.20 -7.08
N ALA A 325 -15.43 -31.33 -6.41
CA ALA A 325 -14.93 -31.58 -5.06
C ALA A 325 -13.39 -31.64 -4.99
N GLU A 326 -12.76 -32.24 -6.00
CA GLU A 326 -11.29 -32.28 -6.09
C GLU A 326 -10.69 -30.88 -6.32
N ARG A 327 -11.31 -30.07 -7.19
CA ARG A 327 -10.89 -28.67 -7.42
C ARG A 327 -11.05 -27.83 -6.17
N GLU A 328 -12.15 -28.02 -5.41
CA GLU A 328 -12.37 -27.30 -4.15
C GLU A 328 -11.32 -27.68 -3.11
N ARG A 329 -10.98 -28.98 -2.99
CA ARG A 329 -9.91 -29.44 -2.10
C ARG A 329 -8.55 -28.81 -2.46
N LEU A 330 -8.18 -28.84 -3.76
CA LEU A 330 -6.93 -28.23 -4.23
C LEU A 330 -6.89 -26.73 -4.02
N ALA A 331 -8.02 -26.05 -4.22
CA ALA A 331 -8.12 -24.60 -3.97
C ALA A 331 -7.96 -24.27 -2.49
N ARG A 332 -8.54 -25.09 -1.61
CA ARG A 332 -8.39 -24.94 -0.16
C ARG A 332 -6.95 -25.19 0.30
N GLU A 333 -6.31 -26.24 -0.18
CA GLU A 333 -4.89 -26.52 0.09
C GLU A 333 -3.97 -25.39 -0.39
N ALA A 334 -4.26 -24.83 -1.57
CA ALA A 334 -3.51 -23.68 -2.11
C ALA A 334 -3.72 -22.41 -1.25
N ALA A 335 -4.94 -22.16 -0.78
CA ALA A 335 -5.24 -21.04 0.09
C ALA A 335 -4.56 -21.16 1.46
N GLU A 336 -4.59 -22.35 2.06
CA GLU A 336 -3.90 -22.62 3.33
C GLU A 336 -2.38 -22.48 3.21
N LYS A 337 -1.81 -22.88 2.07
CA LYS A 337 -0.39 -22.69 1.78
C LYS A 337 -0.06 -21.21 1.61
N ALA A 338 -0.85 -20.48 0.85
CA ALA A 338 -0.64 -19.04 0.64
C ALA A 338 -0.72 -18.24 1.96
N GLU A 339 -1.66 -18.61 2.83
CA GLU A 339 -1.79 -18.00 4.16
C GLU A 339 -0.57 -18.28 5.05
N ARG A 340 -0.08 -19.53 5.03
CA ARG A 340 1.14 -19.90 5.76
C ARG A 340 2.36 -19.15 5.25
N ASP A 341 2.50 -19.04 3.93
CA ASP A 341 3.61 -18.31 3.29
C ASP A 341 3.54 -16.81 3.60
N ARG A 342 2.32 -16.23 3.69
CA ARG A 342 2.10 -14.85 4.11
C ARG A 342 2.57 -14.62 5.55
N LEU A 343 2.09 -15.48 6.48
CA LEU A 343 2.46 -15.38 7.90
C LEU A 343 3.97 -15.56 8.11
N ALA A 344 4.60 -16.47 7.34
CA ALA A 344 6.05 -16.65 7.38
C ALA A 344 6.81 -15.40 6.91
N ARG A 345 6.34 -14.73 5.85
CA ARG A 345 6.93 -13.47 5.39
C ARG A 345 6.76 -12.35 6.40
N GLU A 346 5.58 -12.18 6.97
CA GLU A 346 5.32 -11.18 8.02
C GLU A 346 6.20 -11.42 9.26
N ALA A 347 6.41 -12.68 9.65
CA ALA A 347 7.31 -13.03 10.75
C ALA A 347 8.77 -12.69 10.41
N ALA A 348 9.23 -13.02 9.20
CA ALA A 348 10.58 -12.72 8.75
C ALA A 348 10.84 -11.20 8.64
N GLU A 349 9.85 -10.43 8.18
CA GLU A 349 9.94 -8.97 8.12
C GLU A 349 10.05 -8.34 9.53
N LYS A 350 9.25 -8.81 10.48
CA LYS A 350 9.34 -8.37 11.89
C LYS A 350 10.68 -8.70 12.52
N GLU A 351 11.19 -9.90 12.24
CA GLU A 351 12.51 -10.32 12.72
C GLU A 351 13.64 -9.47 12.11
N ALA A 352 13.55 -9.16 10.81
CA ALA A 352 14.50 -8.29 10.13
C ALA A 352 14.49 -6.86 10.70
N GLN A 353 13.29 -6.31 10.97
CA GLN A 353 13.12 -5.00 11.59
C GLN A 353 13.71 -4.99 13.01
N TRP A 354 13.42 -6.02 13.80
CA TRP A 354 13.98 -6.19 15.13
C TRP A 354 15.52 -6.26 15.10
N ASN A 355 16.11 -7.07 14.22
CA ASN A 355 17.55 -7.19 14.09
C ASN A 355 18.20 -5.87 13.65
N THR A 356 17.55 -5.12 12.77
CA THR A 356 18.02 -3.78 12.34
C THR A 356 18.02 -2.80 13.51
N PHE A 357 16.93 -2.75 14.27
CA PHE A 357 16.81 -1.92 15.47
C PHE A 357 17.87 -2.31 16.51
N LYS A 358 17.96 -3.59 16.85
CA LYS A 358 18.94 -4.12 17.81
C LYS A 358 20.36 -3.76 17.43
N ASN A 359 20.77 -4.01 16.18
CA ASN A 359 22.12 -3.74 15.70
C ASN A 359 22.45 -2.23 15.76
N ARG A 360 21.49 -1.38 15.46
CA ARG A 360 21.66 0.07 15.57
C ARG A 360 21.89 0.49 17.02
N ILE A 361 21.12 -0.02 17.97
CA ILE A 361 21.29 0.28 19.40
C ILE A 361 22.62 -0.26 19.92
N GLU A 362 22.98 -1.49 19.60
CA GLU A 362 24.23 -2.12 20.03
C GLU A 362 25.48 -1.48 19.36
N GLY A 363 25.28 -0.76 18.25
CA GLY A 363 26.33 0.03 17.58
C GLY A 363 26.64 1.37 18.25
N ILE A 364 25.76 1.86 19.15
CA ILE A 364 25.95 3.15 19.84
C ILE A 364 27.15 3.08 20.78
N ASN A 365 28.03 4.06 20.67
CA ASN A 365 29.14 4.26 21.57
C ASN A 365 29.15 5.69 22.11
N VAL A 366 28.76 5.87 23.36
CA VAL A 366 28.82 7.16 24.04
C VAL A 366 30.24 7.37 24.56
N TYR A 367 30.90 8.41 24.10
CA TYR A 367 32.31 8.69 24.44
C TYR A 367 32.45 9.66 25.61
N PHE A 368 33.62 9.56 26.30
CA PHE A 368 33.93 10.36 27.47
C PHE A 368 35.30 11.02 27.35
N ALA A 369 35.40 12.24 27.82
CA ALA A 369 36.69 12.91 27.95
C ALA A 369 37.60 12.20 28.95
N ASN A 370 38.90 12.50 28.89
CA ASN A 370 39.87 11.93 29.84
C ASN A 370 39.57 12.40 31.27
N GLY A 371 39.48 11.46 32.20
CA GLY A 371 39.14 11.71 33.60
C GLY A 371 37.71 12.19 33.85
N SER A 372 36.84 12.18 32.81
CA SER A 372 35.46 12.60 32.94
C SER A 372 34.49 11.42 32.92
N SER A 373 33.37 11.60 33.61
CA SER A 373 32.15 10.81 33.50
C SER A 373 31.01 11.57 32.84
N GLU A 374 31.24 12.79 32.33
CA GLU A 374 30.26 13.51 31.53
C GLU A 374 30.23 12.92 30.12
N PRO A 375 29.03 12.46 29.66
CA PRO A 375 28.92 11.84 28.34
C PRO A 375 28.95 12.89 27.25
N ASN A 376 29.66 12.61 26.18
CA ASN A 376 29.57 13.34 24.92
C ASN A 376 28.69 12.51 23.98
N ILE A 377 27.39 12.80 23.97
CA ILE A 377 26.41 12.09 23.17
C ILE A 377 26.10 12.94 21.91
N SER A 378 26.34 12.37 20.74
CA SER A 378 25.90 13.00 19.49
C SER A 378 24.38 13.14 19.44
N GLU A 379 23.83 14.08 18.69
CA GLU A 379 22.38 14.21 18.55
C GLU A 379 21.76 12.96 17.90
N GLU A 380 22.48 12.30 17.01
CA GLU A 380 22.06 11.04 16.40
C GLU A 380 21.97 9.90 17.42
N ASP A 381 23.01 9.70 18.24
CA ASP A 381 23.01 8.70 19.32
C ASP A 381 21.94 9.00 20.36
N LYS A 382 21.73 10.28 20.67
CA LYS A 382 20.70 10.73 21.61
C LYS A 382 19.30 10.40 21.10
N ALA A 383 19.05 10.62 19.80
CA ALA A 383 17.79 10.23 19.17
C ALA A 383 17.56 8.71 19.22
N ALA A 384 18.58 7.91 18.91
CA ALA A 384 18.52 6.45 18.98
C ALA A 384 18.35 5.92 20.41
N ILE A 385 19.02 6.52 21.40
CA ILE A 385 18.82 6.18 22.83
C ILE A 385 17.40 6.54 23.28
N ASN A 386 16.86 7.69 22.85
CA ASN A 386 15.49 8.06 23.18
C ASN A 386 14.46 7.11 22.56
N GLU A 387 14.70 6.62 21.33
CA GLU A 387 13.88 5.58 20.70
C GLU A 387 13.94 4.25 21.48
N LEU A 388 15.14 3.84 21.93
CA LEU A 388 15.28 2.70 22.83
C LEU A 388 14.50 2.91 24.14
N CYS A 389 14.56 4.11 24.72
CA CYS A 389 13.80 4.43 25.93
C CYS A 389 12.29 4.33 25.71
N ALA A 390 11.77 4.79 24.57
CA ALA A 390 10.37 4.62 24.20
C ALA A 390 10.01 3.13 24.05
N PHE A 391 10.83 2.37 23.34
CA PHE A 391 10.65 0.92 23.18
C PHE A 391 10.60 0.19 24.53
N LEU A 392 11.54 0.44 25.44
CA LEU A 392 11.60 -0.21 26.76
C LEU A 392 10.40 0.16 27.65
N LYS A 393 9.89 1.37 27.56
CA LYS A 393 8.68 1.78 28.29
C LYS A 393 7.44 1.00 27.87
N GLU A 394 7.31 0.69 26.59
CA GLU A 394 6.20 -0.08 26.04
C GLU A 394 6.38 -1.60 26.21
N ASN A 395 7.64 -2.07 26.28
CA ASN A 395 8.01 -3.48 26.25
C ASN A 395 8.75 -3.90 27.52
N LYS A 396 8.03 -4.08 28.62
CA LYS A 396 8.57 -4.35 29.96
C LYS A 396 9.36 -5.66 30.09
N GLN A 397 9.17 -6.60 29.17
CA GLN A 397 9.89 -7.88 29.13
C GLN A 397 11.33 -7.75 28.64
N TYR A 398 11.67 -6.69 27.91
CA TYR A 398 13.03 -6.46 27.42
C TYR A 398 13.90 -5.77 28.47
N LYS A 399 15.14 -6.20 28.50
CA LYS A 399 16.18 -5.64 29.37
C LYS A 399 17.42 -5.32 28.56
N VAL A 400 18.18 -4.36 29.05
CA VAL A 400 19.47 -3.98 28.46
C VAL A 400 20.57 -3.93 29.52
N VAL A 401 21.78 -4.18 29.08
CA VAL A 401 22.99 -3.93 29.87
C VAL A 401 23.74 -2.76 29.27
N VAL A 402 24.04 -1.78 30.07
CA VAL A 402 24.94 -0.66 29.76
C VAL A 402 26.33 -1.00 30.23
N ILE A 403 27.30 -1.04 29.32
CA ILE A 403 28.65 -1.49 29.59
C ILE A 403 29.63 -0.32 29.47
N GLY A 404 30.34 -0.01 30.52
CA GLY A 404 31.36 1.04 30.51
C GLY A 404 32.78 0.51 30.30
N HIS A 405 33.55 1.26 29.52
CA HIS A 405 34.90 0.94 29.10
C HIS A 405 35.84 2.11 29.43
N THR A 406 37.13 1.78 29.60
CA THR A 406 38.20 2.75 29.80
C THR A 406 39.33 2.52 28.81
N ASP A 407 40.21 3.50 28.69
CA ASP A 407 41.53 3.27 28.12
C ASP A 407 42.45 2.55 29.13
N SER A 408 43.69 2.25 28.74
CA SER A 408 44.67 1.55 29.57
C SER A 408 45.44 2.49 30.50
N TYR A 409 45.03 3.76 30.62
CA TYR A 409 45.72 4.70 31.50
C TYR A 409 45.19 4.60 32.91
N GLY A 410 46.12 4.50 33.89
CA GLY A 410 45.81 4.36 35.32
C GLY A 410 45.76 2.91 35.81
N ASP A 411 45.25 2.75 37.01
CA ASP A 411 45.13 1.44 37.66
C ASP A 411 44.00 0.59 37.05
N PRO A 412 44.29 -0.67 36.66
CA PRO A 412 43.29 -1.54 36.02
C PRO A 412 42.04 -1.81 36.87
N GLU A 413 42.21 -1.95 38.19
CA GLU A 413 41.12 -2.24 39.11
C GLU A 413 40.21 -1.00 39.28
N GLN A 414 40.80 0.19 39.41
CA GLN A 414 40.06 1.44 39.43
C GLN A 414 39.35 1.69 38.09
N ASN A 415 39.99 1.37 36.97
CA ASN A 415 39.38 1.46 35.65
C ASN A 415 38.14 0.56 35.53
N LEU A 416 38.23 -0.67 36.06
CA LEU A 416 37.12 -1.62 36.04
C LEU A 416 36.00 -1.20 37.01
N ARG A 417 36.32 -1.02 38.28
CA ARG A 417 35.33 -0.87 39.35
C ARG A 417 34.75 0.53 39.47
N TYR A 418 35.51 1.56 39.10
CA TYR A 418 35.09 2.94 39.28
C TYR A 418 34.80 3.63 37.94
N PHE A 419 35.81 3.87 37.12
CA PHE A 419 35.61 4.72 35.90
C PHE A 419 34.71 4.06 34.88
N GLY A 420 34.89 2.77 34.61
CA GLY A 420 34.01 2.05 33.68
C GLY A 420 32.57 1.98 34.20
N MET A 421 32.40 1.58 35.47
CA MET A 421 31.08 1.50 36.09
C MET A 421 30.37 2.86 36.11
N LYS A 422 31.11 3.93 36.46
CA LYS A 422 30.52 5.29 36.49
C LYS A 422 30.02 5.76 35.14
N ARG A 423 30.69 5.43 34.03
CA ARG A 423 30.24 5.72 32.68
C ARG A 423 28.95 4.96 32.34
N ALA A 424 28.86 3.70 32.73
CA ALA A 424 27.64 2.93 32.57
C ALA A 424 26.47 3.53 33.37
N GLU A 425 26.71 3.89 34.61
CA GLU A 425 25.71 4.48 35.50
C GLU A 425 25.13 5.81 34.95
N VAL A 426 26.01 6.68 34.42
CA VAL A 426 25.57 7.97 33.87
C VAL A 426 24.63 7.79 32.65
N LEU A 427 24.93 6.81 31.81
CA LEU A 427 24.06 6.51 30.69
C LEU A 427 22.76 5.86 31.17
N ARG A 428 22.77 4.95 32.13
CA ARG A 428 21.55 4.43 32.79
C ARG A 428 20.72 5.57 33.37
N ASP A 429 21.33 6.50 34.11
CA ASP A 429 20.63 7.62 34.74
C ASP A 429 19.98 8.53 33.73
N TYR A 430 20.60 8.71 32.58
CA TYR A 430 19.98 9.40 31.44
C TYR A 430 18.72 8.65 30.99
N MET A 431 18.77 7.32 30.76
CA MET A 431 17.63 6.52 30.33
C MET A 431 16.49 6.51 31.37
N VAL A 432 16.85 6.43 32.67
CA VAL A 432 15.86 6.52 33.77
C VAL A 432 15.16 7.89 33.77
N LYS A 433 15.89 8.99 33.56
CA LYS A 433 15.30 10.33 33.39
C LYS A 433 14.32 10.40 32.21
N GLN A 434 14.53 9.60 31.15
CA GLN A 434 13.59 9.46 30.04
C GLN A 434 12.38 8.56 30.36
N GLY A 435 12.29 8.03 31.60
CA GLY A 435 11.16 7.26 32.11
C GLY A 435 11.27 5.74 31.93
N VAL A 436 12.45 5.20 31.64
CA VAL A 436 12.68 3.76 31.64
C VAL A 436 12.75 3.25 33.07
N ASP A 437 12.14 2.09 33.34
CA ASP A 437 12.19 1.47 34.64
C ASP A 437 13.66 0.99 34.94
N ASN A 438 14.19 1.35 36.07
CA ASN A 438 15.54 0.98 36.46
C ASN A 438 15.78 -0.54 36.51
N SER A 439 14.74 -1.34 36.73
CA SER A 439 14.81 -2.81 36.70
C SER A 439 15.05 -3.40 35.31
N GLN A 440 14.86 -2.60 34.26
CA GLN A 440 15.14 -2.98 32.85
C GLN A 440 16.59 -2.68 32.46
N ILE A 441 17.36 -1.97 33.27
CA ILE A 441 18.71 -1.53 32.93
C ILE A 441 19.71 -2.08 33.94
N ARG A 442 20.60 -2.93 33.47
CA ARG A 442 21.76 -3.39 34.28
C ARG A 442 23.00 -2.62 33.83
N CYS A 443 23.83 -2.22 34.80
CA CYS A 443 25.15 -1.67 34.53
C CYS A 443 26.24 -2.74 34.70
N ASP A 444 27.22 -2.71 33.80
CA ASP A 444 28.40 -3.54 33.83
C ASP A 444 29.63 -2.69 33.44
N SER A 445 30.79 -3.17 33.79
CA SER A 445 32.05 -2.55 33.39
C SER A 445 33.05 -3.58 32.90
N LYS A 446 33.68 -3.30 31.78
CA LYS A 446 34.81 -4.07 31.24
C LYS A 446 36.13 -3.35 31.47
N GLY A 447 36.11 -2.14 32.03
CA GLY A 447 37.32 -1.37 32.24
C GLY A 447 38.14 -1.30 30.94
N GLN A 448 39.40 -1.66 31.00
CA GLN A 448 40.32 -1.64 29.86
C GLN A 448 40.42 -2.98 29.10
N THR A 449 39.59 -4.00 29.43
CA THR A 449 39.80 -5.38 28.94
C THR A 449 39.22 -5.61 27.54
N GLU A 450 38.30 -4.76 27.08
CA GLU A 450 37.70 -4.83 25.77
C GLU A 450 37.92 -3.53 24.95
N PRO A 451 39.16 -3.24 24.52
CA PRO A 451 39.46 -2.06 23.74
C PRO A 451 38.93 -2.21 22.31
N VAL A 452 38.40 -1.10 21.72
CA VAL A 452 38.00 -1.02 20.30
C VAL A 452 39.10 -0.45 19.41
N ALA A 453 40.13 0.15 20.02
CA ALA A 453 41.30 0.65 19.32
C ALA A 453 42.57 0.39 20.19
N PRO A 454 43.75 0.29 19.58
CA PRO A 454 45.03 0.22 20.35
C PRO A 454 45.15 1.40 21.31
N ASN A 455 45.72 1.17 22.50
CA ASN A 455 45.89 2.24 23.49
C ASN A 455 47.17 3.07 23.28
N ASP A 456 47.68 3.13 22.06
CA ASP A 456 48.99 3.72 21.70
C ASP A 456 48.90 5.25 21.55
N THR A 457 47.87 5.77 20.93
CA THR A 457 47.71 7.21 20.70
C THR A 457 46.62 7.82 21.59
N ARG A 458 46.65 9.15 21.76
CA ARG A 458 45.60 9.87 22.50
C ARG A 458 44.24 9.72 21.82
N ALA A 459 44.23 9.70 20.51
CA ALA A 459 43.00 9.53 19.71
C ALA A 459 42.41 8.12 19.93
N ASN A 460 43.22 7.07 19.82
CA ASN A 460 42.79 5.69 20.02
C ASN A 460 42.30 5.45 21.44
N ARG A 461 42.99 5.99 22.46
CA ARG A 461 42.51 5.94 23.84
C ARG A 461 41.16 6.64 24.02
N ALA A 462 40.89 7.71 23.30
CA ALA A 462 39.58 8.38 23.35
C ALA A 462 38.44 7.49 22.86
N LEU A 463 38.66 6.61 21.89
CA LEU A 463 37.69 5.62 21.42
C LEU A 463 37.39 4.53 22.44
N ASN A 464 38.39 4.22 23.30
CA ASN A 464 38.22 3.22 24.36
C ASN A 464 37.45 3.77 25.58
N ARG A 465 37.46 5.09 25.82
CA ARG A 465 36.67 5.73 26.88
C ARG A 465 35.19 5.89 26.41
N ARG A 466 34.44 4.81 26.51
CA ARG A 466 33.07 4.75 26.02
C ARG A 466 32.13 4.00 26.96
N ALA A 467 30.84 4.15 26.71
CA ALA A 467 29.82 3.22 27.19
C ALA A 467 28.95 2.80 25.96
N ASN A 468 28.57 1.54 25.94
CA ASN A 468 27.68 0.99 24.93
C ASN A 468 26.52 0.24 25.59
N ILE A 469 25.49 -0.07 24.77
CA ILE A 469 24.26 -0.73 25.22
C ILE A 469 24.14 -2.05 24.47
N ARG A 470 23.72 -3.11 25.20
CA ARG A 470 23.36 -4.40 24.58
C ARG A 470 22.03 -4.89 25.13
N PHE A 471 21.28 -5.58 24.35
CA PHE A 471 20.08 -6.31 24.81
C PHE A 471 20.52 -7.57 25.57
N GLU A 472 19.82 -7.90 26.65
CA GLU A 472 19.98 -9.14 27.40
C GLU A 472 19.14 -10.28 26.84
#